data_45bffcd06060cb42120e7e1ecfaa058d
#
_entry.id   45bffcd06060cb42120e7e1ecfaa058d
#
_cell.length_a   1.000
_cell.length_b   1.000
_cell.length_c   1.000
_cell.angle_alpha   90.00
_cell.angle_beta   90.00
_cell.angle_gamma   90.00
#
_symmetry.space_group_name_H-M   'P 1'
#
loop_
_entity.id
_entity.type
_entity.pdbx_description
1 polymer ?
#
loop_
_entity_poly.entity_id
_entity_poly.type
_entity_poly.pdbx_seq_one_letter_code
_entity_poly.pdbx_strand_id
1 'polypeptide(L)'
;MKITNTSILIFILTSVIAFTSKADVKFSGYGSVVAGQTLDDGERFTADFFEVGQYENELTFNAETMIALQLTSNLADNLMMTGQLTTKGSDEFKPEFSWYYLTYFAENDWTVMLGRRNIPMYYYSEFYDVGFAYPWMRPPSNLYWWQIVQFNGLHVSKDFSLGDLSNNVTVYYGNENSEDNKEMGFYAEQGFFDTAENKAIGVNENWRDITGVSWNISGDFFDVRIAYMEHQLDRDFVMDNDTIRVGLRTSQKFYGIGGSLDFNPFTVLFEYNYVRRYDTNQEEWPTFLLSLVYTWNEFQPYIVYSKADQYRVFGKEYEEHTLISYGIRYDFANSASLKVQFDNFNDQGHEPSGWDFHGSSDTLSFGIDFVF
;
A
#
# COMPACT_ATOMS: atom_id res chain seq x y z
N MET A 1 -4.25 -18.26 39.56
CA MET A 1 -3.10 -18.41 38.71
C MET A 1 -3.43 -17.70 37.39
N LYS A 2 -2.89 -16.51 37.17
CA LYS A 2 -3.17 -15.74 35.92
C LYS A 2 -2.26 -16.32 34.84
N ILE A 3 -2.84 -17.02 33.87
CA ILE A 3 -2.12 -17.43 32.66
C ILE A 3 -1.91 -16.14 31.85
N THR A 4 -0.65 -15.75 31.70
CA THR A 4 -0.31 -14.56 30.93
C THR A 4 -0.51 -14.84 29.42
N ASN A 5 -0.98 -13.85 28.67
CA ASN A 5 -1.24 -13.95 27.22
C ASN A 5 -0.02 -14.48 26.41
N THR A 6 1.19 -14.25 26.91
CA THR A 6 2.44 -14.74 26.34
C THR A 6 2.56 -16.29 26.36
N SER A 7 2.01 -16.93 27.39
CA SER A 7 2.02 -18.40 27.51
C SER A 7 1.08 -19.08 26.51
N ILE A 8 0.00 -18.40 26.14
CA ILE A 8 -0.98 -18.89 25.15
C ILE A 8 -0.37 -18.80 23.75
N LEU A 9 0.35 -17.72 23.44
CA LEU A 9 0.99 -17.54 22.14
C LEU A 9 2.09 -18.59 21.88
N ILE A 10 2.90 -18.91 22.88
CA ILE A 10 3.95 -19.95 22.81
C ILE A 10 3.32 -21.35 22.66
N PHE A 11 2.19 -21.60 23.33
CA PHE A 11 1.49 -22.88 23.25
C PHE A 11 0.85 -23.11 21.87
N ILE A 12 0.33 -22.04 21.24
CA ILE A 12 -0.20 -22.09 19.87
C ILE A 12 0.95 -22.34 18.86
N LEU A 13 2.09 -21.68 19.02
CA LEU A 13 3.24 -21.88 18.13
C LEU A 13 3.85 -23.30 18.24
N THR A 14 3.88 -23.87 19.44
CA THR A 14 4.40 -25.23 19.65
C THR A 14 3.42 -26.34 19.24
N SER A 15 2.11 -26.10 19.26
CA SER A 15 1.12 -27.06 18.82
C SER A 15 0.97 -27.18 17.30
N VAL A 16 1.33 -26.14 16.57
CA VAL A 16 1.36 -26.15 15.08
C VAL A 16 2.46 -27.07 14.53
N ILE A 17 3.55 -27.30 15.30
CA ILE A 17 4.68 -28.18 14.88
C ILE A 17 4.34 -29.68 15.02
N ALA A 18 3.25 -30.04 15.70
CA ALA A 18 2.92 -31.44 16.00
C ALA A 18 1.96 -32.13 14.98
N PHE A 19 1.50 -31.42 13.95
CA PHE A 19 0.71 -32.06 12.91
C PHE A 19 1.62 -32.68 11.83
N THR A 20 1.89 -33.98 11.95
CA THR A 20 2.45 -34.83 10.89
C THR A 20 1.42 -35.08 9.79
N SER A 21 0.82 -34.02 9.24
CA SER A 21 0.06 -34.06 8.03
C SER A 21 1.03 -33.96 6.84
N LYS A 22 0.76 -34.64 5.74
CA LYS A 22 1.51 -34.54 4.47
C LYS A 22 1.37 -33.15 3.79
N ALA A 23 0.88 -32.14 4.50
CA ALA A 23 0.81 -30.78 4.00
C ALA A 23 2.23 -30.21 3.92
N ASP A 24 2.69 -29.92 2.74
CA ASP A 24 3.95 -29.19 2.53
C ASP A 24 3.74 -27.73 2.95
N VAL A 25 4.22 -27.39 4.16
CA VAL A 25 4.07 -26.05 4.73
C VAL A 25 5.35 -25.28 4.48
N LYS A 26 5.24 -24.16 3.77
CA LYS A 26 6.35 -23.23 3.50
C LYS A 26 6.20 -21.99 4.34
N PHE A 27 7.28 -21.60 4.99
CA PHE A 27 7.42 -20.30 5.66
C PHE A 27 8.29 -19.40 4.79
N SER A 28 7.86 -18.17 4.65
CA SER A 28 8.62 -17.11 4.00
C SER A 28 8.31 -15.80 4.73
N GLY A 29 9.06 -14.77 4.42
CA GLY A 29 8.80 -13.48 5.01
C GLY A 29 9.64 -12.38 4.39
N TYR A 30 9.36 -11.18 4.81
CA TYR A 30 10.11 -10.00 4.42
C TYR A 30 10.04 -8.96 5.55
N GLY A 31 10.93 -8.00 5.48
CA GLY A 31 10.89 -6.89 6.41
C GLY A 31 11.79 -5.76 5.99
N SER A 32 11.56 -4.64 6.65
CA SER A 32 12.34 -3.42 6.51
C SER A 32 12.65 -2.85 7.88
N VAL A 33 13.89 -2.47 8.12
CA VAL A 33 14.30 -1.68 9.28
C VAL A 33 14.76 -0.35 8.76
N VAL A 34 13.94 0.68 8.95
CA VAL A 34 14.13 2.01 8.35
C VAL A 34 14.17 3.06 9.44
N ALA A 35 15.15 3.94 9.37
CA ALA A 35 15.25 5.14 10.19
C ALA A 35 15.20 6.37 9.30
N GLY A 36 14.56 7.43 9.77
CA GLY A 36 14.49 8.70 9.06
C GLY A 36 14.09 9.85 9.95
N GLN A 37 14.24 11.04 9.42
CA GLN A 37 13.82 12.30 10.03
C GLN A 37 13.66 13.38 8.97
N THR A 38 12.84 14.41 9.25
CA THR A 38 12.86 15.67 8.50
C THR A 38 14.10 16.48 8.89
N LEU A 39 14.54 17.38 8.02
CA LEU A 39 15.78 18.13 8.22
C LEU A 39 15.55 19.46 8.95
N ASP A 40 14.36 20.03 8.87
CA ASP A 40 14.02 21.31 9.48
C ASP A 40 12.96 21.14 10.59
N ASP A 41 13.05 22.03 11.59
CA ASP A 41 12.11 22.04 12.73
C ASP A 41 10.68 22.35 12.27
N GLY A 42 9.73 21.56 12.74
CA GLY A 42 8.30 21.73 12.47
C GLY A 42 7.82 21.14 11.15
N GLU A 43 8.72 20.60 10.34
CA GLU A 43 8.34 19.82 9.17
C GLU A 43 7.83 18.41 9.53
N ARG A 44 6.96 17.88 8.69
CA ARG A 44 6.45 16.51 8.75
C ARG A 44 6.47 15.89 7.37
N PHE A 45 6.84 14.63 7.29
CA PHE A 45 6.76 13.83 6.07
C PHE A 45 6.00 12.54 6.34
N THR A 46 4.89 12.33 5.64
CA THR A 46 4.13 11.09 5.71
C THR A 46 4.68 10.11 4.69
N ALA A 47 5.42 9.13 5.19
CA ALA A 47 6.02 8.07 4.38
C ALA A 47 5.00 6.98 4.02
N ASP A 48 4.08 6.67 4.93
CA ASP A 48 2.98 5.71 4.74
C ASP A 48 1.65 6.36 5.17
N PHE A 49 0.79 6.65 4.19
CA PHE A 49 -0.52 7.27 4.45
C PHE A 49 -1.51 6.31 5.11
N PHE A 50 -1.47 5.02 4.76
CA PHE A 50 -2.42 4.05 5.30
C PHE A 50 -2.29 3.87 6.80
N GLU A 51 -1.05 3.88 7.29
CA GLU A 51 -0.71 3.62 8.69
C GLU A 51 -0.33 4.89 9.43
N VAL A 52 -0.37 6.06 8.77
CA VAL A 52 0.07 7.35 9.30
C VAL A 52 1.51 7.29 9.80
N GLY A 53 2.37 6.64 9.01
CA GLY A 53 3.81 6.57 9.30
C GLY A 53 4.50 7.89 8.97
N GLN A 54 4.83 8.69 10.00
CA GLN A 54 5.37 10.04 9.84
C GLN A 54 6.78 10.18 10.37
N TYR A 55 7.57 11.00 9.69
CA TYR A 55 8.84 11.56 10.14
C TYR A 55 8.65 13.00 10.59
N GLU A 56 9.31 13.35 11.69
CA GLU A 56 9.51 14.70 12.20
C GLU A 56 11.00 14.97 12.35
N ASN A 57 11.40 16.11 12.94
CA ASN A 57 12.82 16.48 13.12
C ASN A 57 13.55 15.67 14.24
N GLU A 58 13.08 14.48 14.54
CA GLU A 58 13.78 13.55 15.42
C GLU A 58 13.91 12.20 14.71
N LEU A 59 15.13 11.61 14.80
CA LEU A 59 15.39 10.32 14.19
C LEU A 59 14.48 9.24 14.80
N THR A 60 13.65 8.63 13.97
CA THR A 60 12.74 7.55 14.38
C THR A 60 12.86 6.33 13.48
N PHE A 61 12.59 5.15 14.05
CA PHE A 61 12.46 3.88 13.34
C PHE A 61 11.00 3.47 13.13
N ASN A 62 10.05 4.22 13.69
CA ASN A 62 8.67 3.77 13.75
C ASN A 62 7.90 3.95 12.43
N ALA A 63 8.26 4.97 11.62
CA ALA A 63 7.45 5.34 10.46
C ALA A 63 7.31 4.21 9.43
N GLU A 64 8.39 3.46 9.17
CA GLU A 64 8.44 2.49 8.07
C GLU A 64 9.02 1.12 8.46
N THR A 65 9.48 0.93 9.71
CA THR A 65 9.97 -0.40 10.13
C THR A 65 8.82 -1.38 10.21
N MET A 66 9.00 -2.52 9.52
CA MET A 66 7.99 -3.56 9.48
C MET A 66 8.59 -4.95 9.33
N ILE A 67 7.82 -5.97 9.69
CA ILE A 67 8.11 -7.36 9.40
C ILE A 67 6.82 -8.12 9.04
N ALA A 68 6.94 -9.01 8.07
CA ALA A 68 5.86 -9.91 7.65
C ALA A 68 6.32 -11.37 7.67
N LEU A 69 5.43 -12.24 8.14
CA LEU A 69 5.59 -13.70 8.10
C LEU A 69 4.46 -14.29 7.26
N GLN A 70 4.81 -15.08 6.27
CA GLN A 70 3.86 -15.77 5.42
C GLN A 70 3.95 -17.28 5.60
N LEU A 71 2.81 -17.92 5.73
CA LEU A 71 2.62 -19.35 5.72
C LEU A 71 1.83 -19.73 4.49
N THR A 72 2.37 -20.68 3.71
CA THR A 72 1.68 -21.27 2.56
C THR A 72 1.63 -22.79 2.74
N SER A 73 0.47 -23.40 2.50
CA SER A 73 0.26 -24.83 2.64
C SER A 73 -0.55 -25.38 1.47
N ASN A 74 -0.05 -26.43 0.84
CA ASN A 74 -0.82 -27.19 -0.15
C ASN A 74 -1.82 -28.09 0.57
N LEU A 75 -3.10 -27.85 0.37
CA LEU A 75 -4.21 -28.64 0.92
C LEU A 75 -4.58 -29.81 0.01
N ALA A 76 -4.38 -29.67 -1.31
CA ALA A 76 -4.52 -30.68 -2.35
C ALA A 76 -3.62 -30.30 -3.55
N ASP A 77 -3.57 -31.14 -4.58
CA ASP A 77 -2.72 -30.94 -5.76
C ASP A 77 -2.97 -29.59 -6.45
N ASN A 78 -4.20 -29.10 -6.40
CA ASN A 78 -4.64 -27.86 -7.03
C ASN A 78 -5.25 -26.85 -6.05
N LEU A 79 -5.10 -27.05 -4.74
CA LEU A 79 -5.64 -26.17 -3.70
C LEU A 79 -4.57 -25.79 -2.69
N MET A 80 -4.36 -24.50 -2.53
CA MET A 80 -3.37 -23.92 -1.63
C MET A 80 -4.03 -22.91 -0.68
N MET A 81 -3.55 -22.85 0.55
CA MET A 81 -3.90 -21.82 1.53
C MET A 81 -2.69 -20.92 1.78
N THR A 82 -2.92 -19.63 1.84
CA THR A 82 -1.91 -18.64 2.24
C THR A 82 -2.44 -17.79 3.38
N GLY A 83 -1.61 -17.58 4.40
CA GLY A 83 -1.83 -16.63 5.48
C GLY A 83 -0.59 -15.76 5.69
N GLN A 84 -0.77 -14.46 5.88
CA GLN A 84 0.32 -13.51 6.15
C GLN A 84 -0.02 -12.66 7.37
N LEU A 85 0.94 -12.59 8.28
CA LEU A 85 0.90 -11.74 9.46
C LEU A 85 1.92 -10.63 9.28
N THR A 86 1.51 -9.37 9.46
CA THR A 86 2.39 -8.20 9.41
C THR A 86 2.40 -7.47 10.74
N THR A 87 3.50 -6.78 11.03
CA THR A 87 3.59 -5.81 12.12
C THR A 87 4.31 -4.57 11.60
N LYS A 88 3.82 -3.39 11.92
CA LYS A 88 4.38 -2.10 11.49
C LYS A 88 4.70 -1.21 12.68
N GLY A 89 5.81 -0.50 12.62
CA GLY A 89 6.24 0.42 13.69
C GLY A 89 5.27 1.57 13.89
N SER A 90 4.65 2.08 12.81
CA SER A 90 3.60 3.08 12.84
C SER A 90 2.34 2.64 13.61
N ASP A 91 2.11 1.34 13.78
CA ASP A 91 1.06 0.75 14.61
C ASP A 91 1.61 0.05 15.87
N GLU A 92 2.66 0.59 16.47
CA GLU A 92 3.26 0.06 17.70
C GLU A 92 3.61 -1.45 17.62
N PHE A 93 3.89 -1.94 16.41
CA PHE A 93 4.16 -3.36 16.10
C PHE A 93 3.00 -4.31 16.47
N LYS A 94 1.76 -3.85 16.47
CA LYS A 94 0.61 -4.73 16.63
C LYS A 94 0.51 -5.71 15.47
N PRO A 95 0.36 -7.03 15.75
CA PRO A 95 0.25 -8.01 14.68
C PRO A 95 -1.13 -7.96 14.00
N GLU A 96 -1.14 -7.91 12.68
CA GLU A 96 -2.35 -7.93 11.87
C GLU A 96 -2.28 -9.01 10.78
N PHE A 97 -3.40 -9.71 10.54
CA PHE A 97 -3.54 -10.59 9.38
C PHE A 97 -3.80 -9.75 8.12
N SER A 98 -2.76 -9.44 7.38
CA SER A 98 -2.86 -8.69 6.13
C SER A 98 -3.46 -9.55 5.01
N TRP A 99 -3.08 -10.83 4.92
CA TRP A 99 -3.62 -11.77 3.93
C TRP A 99 -4.09 -13.06 4.57
N TYR A 100 -5.20 -13.60 4.07
CA TYR A 100 -5.68 -14.96 4.31
C TYR A 100 -6.61 -15.36 3.18
N TYR A 101 -6.17 -16.28 2.31
CA TYR A 101 -6.92 -16.70 1.15
C TYR A 101 -6.63 -18.14 0.73
N LEU A 102 -7.59 -18.72 0.02
CA LEU A 102 -7.46 -19.97 -0.69
C LEU A 102 -7.15 -19.68 -2.17
N THR A 103 -6.27 -20.49 -2.75
CA THR A 103 -5.97 -20.46 -4.19
C THR A 103 -6.32 -21.82 -4.79
N TYR A 104 -7.17 -21.82 -5.81
CA TYR A 104 -7.49 -22.97 -6.61
C TYR A 104 -6.90 -22.80 -8.01
N PHE A 105 -6.03 -23.72 -8.41
CA PHE A 105 -5.43 -23.79 -9.73
C PHE A 105 -6.31 -24.67 -10.62
N ALA A 106 -7.04 -24.07 -11.54
CA ALA A 106 -7.90 -24.75 -12.47
C ALA A 106 -7.15 -25.10 -13.78
N GLU A 107 -7.78 -25.91 -14.63
CA GLU A 107 -7.21 -26.27 -15.93
C GLU A 107 -7.06 -25.04 -16.84
N ASN A 108 -6.17 -25.15 -17.83
CA ASN A 108 -5.90 -24.11 -18.82
C ASN A 108 -5.47 -22.77 -18.21
N ASP A 109 -4.59 -22.79 -17.20
CA ASP A 109 -3.97 -21.61 -16.57
C ASP A 109 -4.98 -20.60 -15.96
N TRP A 110 -6.14 -21.10 -15.51
CA TRP A 110 -7.03 -20.31 -14.68
C TRP A 110 -6.66 -20.46 -13.21
N THR A 111 -6.67 -19.34 -12.50
CA THR A 111 -6.46 -19.29 -11.05
C THR A 111 -7.64 -18.58 -10.39
N VAL A 112 -8.18 -19.19 -9.34
CA VAL A 112 -9.27 -18.61 -8.55
C VAL A 112 -8.77 -18.44 -7.12
N MET A 113 -8.89 -17.23 -6.57
CA MET A 113 -8.50 -16.93 -5.18
C MET A 113 -9.69 -16.35 -4.43
N LEU A 114 -9.91 -16.84 -3.20
CA LEU A 114 -11.00 -16.41 -2.33
C LEU A 114 -10.47 -16.09 -0.94
N GLY A 115 -10.71 -14.87 -0.47
CA GLY A 115 -10.29 -14.39 0.85
C GLY A 115 -9.80 -12.95 0.82
N ARG A 116 -8.92 -12.59 1.78
CA ARG A 116 -8.37 -11.24 1.94
C ARG A 116 -7.03 -11.11 1.22
N ARG A 117 -6.93 -10.12 0.34
CA ARG A 117 -5.72 -9.77 -0.43
C ARG A 117 -5.66 -8.28 -0.73
N ASN A 118 -4.49 -7.81 -1.20
CA ASN A 118 -4.35 -6.46 -1.72
C ASN A 118 -5.20 -6.25 -2.97
N ILE A 119 -5.74 -5.04 -3.12
CA ILE A 119 -6.45 -4.58 -4.32
C ILE A 119 -5.42 -4.37 -5.43
N PRO A 120 -5.52 -5.06 -6.59
CA PRO A 120 -4.53 -4.92 -7.67
C PRO A 120 -4.79 -3.67 -8.52
N MET A 121 -4.66 -2.47 -7.91
CA MET A 121 -4.92 -1.19 -8.56
C MET A 121 -3.65 -0.50 -9.04
N TYR A 122 -2.68 -0.26 -8.18
CA TYR A 122 -1.39 0.33 -8.51
C TYR A 122 -0.43 -0.72 -9.09
N TYR A 123 0.64 -0.26 -9.75
CA TYR A 123 1.65 -1.18 -10.28
C TYR A 123 2.30 -2.04 -9.19
N TYR A 124 2.59 -1.47 -8.01
CA TYR A 124 3.20 -2.16 -6.87
C TYR A 124 2.20 -2.69 -5.82
N SER A 125 0.88 -2.64 -6.06
CA SER A 125 -0.13 -3.01 -5.05
C SER A 125 0.09 -4.35 -4.36
N GLU A 126 0.47 -5.39 -5.12
CA GLU A 126 0.55 -6.75 -4.59
C GLU A 126 1.81 -6.99 -3.73
N PHE A 127 2.80 -6.12 -3.84
CA PHE A 127 4.04 -6.18 -3.06
C PHE A 127 4.45 -4.82 -2.49
N TYR A 128 3.46 -3.96 -2.25
CA TYR A 128 3.66 -2.62 -1.68
C TYR A 128 4.51 -2.64 -0.41
N ASP A 129 4.26 -3.59 0.49
CA ASP A 129 4.99 -3.74 1.74
C ASP A 129 6.36 -4.46 1.58
N VAL A 130 6.70 -4.97 0.40
CA VAL A 130 7.96 -5.67 0.16
C VAL A 130 9.03 -4.69 -0.30
N GLY A 131 9.66 -3.98 0.64
CA GLY A 131 10.69 -2.99 0.33
C GLY A 131 11.78 -3.49 -0.60
N PHE A 132 12.20 -4.75 -0.45
CA PHE A 132 13.21 -5.38 -1.31
C PHE A 132 12.81 -5.45 -2.80
N ALA A 133 11.52 -5.39 -3.13
CA ALA A 133 11.00 -5.56 -4.50
C ALA A 133 11.21 -4.34 -5.40
N TYR A 134 11.55 -3.17 -4.87
CA TYR A 134 11.71 -1.94 -5.65
C TYR A 134 12.99 -1.19 -5.26
N PRO A 135 13.50 -0.30 -6.16
CA PRO A 135 14.78 0.38 -5.92
C PRO A 135 14.70 1.43 -4.82
N TRP A 136 13.54 2.08 -4.65
CA TRP A 136 13.32 3.19 -3.72
C TRP A 136 13.25 2.71 -2.27
N MET A 137 13.33 3.63 -1.31
CA MET A 137 13.00 3.34 0.08
C MET A 137 11.53 2.93 0.22
N ARG A 138 10.65 3.67 -0.48
CA ARG A 138 9.21 3.46 -0.55
C ARG A 138 8.66 3.91 -1.90
N PRO A 139 7.51 3.40 -2.36
CA PRO A 139 6.76 4.06 -3.43
C PRO A 139 6.37 5.48 -3.01
N PRO A 140 6.35 6.46 -3.93
CA PRO A 140 6.01 7.84 -3.61
C PRO A 140 4.67 7.95 -2.88
N SER A 141 4.69 8.51 -1.67
CA SER A 141 3.53 8.56 -0.78
C SER A 141 2.40 9.42 -1.34
N ASN A 142 2.70 10.48 -2.09
CA ASN A 142 1.69 11.29 -2.76
C ASN A 142 0.98 10.59 -3.93
N LEU A 143 1.43 9.42 -4.35
CA LEU A 143 0.77 8.60 -5.37
C LEU A 143 0.08 7.39 -4.74
N TYR A 144 0.71 6.73 -3.77
CA TYR A 144 0.21 5.54 -3.08
C TYR A 144 -0.50 5.92 -1.77
N TRP A 145 -1.65 6.59 -1.84
CA TRP A 145 -2.37 7.18 -0.69
C TRP A 145 -3.83 6.70 -0.56
N TRP A 146 -4.21 5.57 -1.17
CA TRP A 146 -5.57 5.06 -1.06
C TRP A 146 -5.90 4.58 0.35
N GLN A 147 -7.11 4.85 0.85
CA GLN A 147 -7.51 4.61 2.25
C GLN A 147 -7.62 3.13 2.66
N ILE A 148 -7.64 2.22 1.68
CA ILE A 148 -7.60 0.78 1.93
C ILE A 148 -6.62 0.11 0.98
N VAL A 149 -5.89 -0.88 1.46
CA VAL A 149 -4.93 -1.67 0.66
C VAL A 149 -5.50 -3.05 0.36
N GLN A 150 -6.19 -3.66 1.33
CA GLN A 150 -6.75 -4.99 1.23
C GLN A 150 -8.26 -4.96 1.11
N PHE A 151 -8.81 -6.05 0.59
CA PHE A 151 -10.25 -6.33 0.61
C PHE A 151 -10.54 -7.83 0.69
N ASN A 152 -11.73 -8.17 1.14
CA ASN A 152 -12.25 -9.53 1.19
C ASN A 152 -13.05 -9.82 -0.08
N GLY A 153 -12.62 -10.79 -0.89
CA GLY A 153 -13.26 -11.02 -2.17
C GLY A 153 -12.79 -12.23 -2.95
N LEU A 154 -13.29 -12.29 -4.16
CA LEU A 154 -12.97 -13.29 -5.18
C LEU A 154 -12.08 -12.63 -6.24
N HIS A 155 -10.98 -13.31 -6.61
CA HIS A 155 -10.14 -12.97 -7.76
C HIS A 155 -10.15 -14.15 -8.72
N VAL A 156 -10.31 -13.88 -9.99
CA VAL A 156 -10.20 -14.86 -11.08
C VAL A 156 -9.20 -14.36 -12.08
N SER A 157 -8.11 -15.11 -12.25
CA SER A 157 -7.02 -14.76 -13.15
C SER A 157 -6.88 -15.76 -14.28
N LYS A 158 -6.39 -15.28 -15.40
CA LYS A 158 -6.04 -16.09 -16.58
C LYS A 158 -4.66 -15.69 -17.08
N ASP A 159 -3.75 -16.68 -17.14
CA ASP A 159 -2.45 -16.53 -17.78
C ASP A 159 -2.52 -17.01 -19.23
N PHE A 160 -1.91 -16.28 -20.16
CA PHE A 160 -1.84 -16.66 -21.56
C PHE A 160 -0.70 -15.93 -22.28
N SER A 161 -0.23 -16.50 -23.41
CA SER A 161 0.80 -15.86 -24.25
C SER A 161 0.20 -15.37 -25.56
N LEU A 162 0.64 -14.18 -26.00
CA LEU A 162 0.35 -13.63 -27.32
C LEU A 162 1.68 -13.37 -28.05
N GLY A 163 2.09 -14.29 -28.91
CA GLY A 163 3.44 -14.29 -29.46
C GLY A 163 4.47 -14.45 -28.35
N ASP A 164 5.42 -13.52 -28.27
CA ASP A 164 6.48 -13.50 -27.26
C ASP A 164 6.06 -12.76 -25.97
N LEU A 165 4.81 -12.28 -25.88
CA LEU A 165 4.31 -11.56 -24.72
C LEU A 165 3.62 -12.49 -23.74
N SER A 166 3.98 -12.39 -22.47
CA SER A 166 3.26 -12.99 -21.34
C SER A 166 2.15 -12.06 -20.87
N ASN A 167 0.97 -12.60 -20.63
CA ASN A 167 -0.19 -11.84 -20.22
C ASN A 167 -0.85 -12.50 -19.02
N ASN A 168 -1.28 -11.67 -18.04
CA ASN A 168 -2.16 -12.08 -16.96
C ASN A 168 -3.32 -11.09 -16.86
N VAL A 169 -4.55 -11.57 -16.95
CA VAL A 169 -5.75 -10.75 -16.71
C VAL A 169 -6.41 -11.25 -15.44
N THR A 170 -6.64 -10.36 -14.48
CA THR A 170 -7.35 -10.63 -13.23
C THR A 170 -8.62 -9.79 -13.16
N VAL A 171 -9.75 -10.43 -12.88
CA VAL A 171 -11.02 -9.79 -12.53
C VAL A 171 -11.30 -10.08 -11.06
N TYR A 172 -11.79 -9.09 -10.33
CA TYR A 172 -12.05 -9.24 -8.90
C TYR A 172 -13.34 -8.56 -8.46
N TYR A 173 -13.92 -9.10 -7.39
CA TYR A 173 -15.12 -8.56 -6.74
C TYR A 173 -15.08 -8.81 -5.23
N GLY A 174 -15.45 -7.82 -4.44
CA GLY A 174 -15.52 -7.96 -2.99
C GLY A 174 -15.91 -6.70 -2.25
N ASN A 175 -15.62 -6.70 -0.95
CA ASN A 175 -15.95 -5.60 -0.04
C ASN A 175 -14.84 -5.46 1.00
N GLU A 176 -14.77 -4.28 1.63
CA GLU A 176 -13.94 -4.03 2.79
C GLU A 176 -14.68 -3.18 3.81
N ASN A 177 -14.48 -3.50 5.08
CA ASN A 177 -14.98 -2.74 6.22
C ASN A 177 -13.78 -2.28 7.03
N SER A 178 -13.56 -0.98 7.08
CA SER A 178 -12.53 -0.36 7.90
C SER A 178 -13.21 0.35 9.05
N GLU A 179 -13.31 -0.33 10.19
CA GLU A 179 -13.71 0.30 11.44
C GLU A 179 -12.50 1.06 11.97
N ASP A 180 -12.71 2.34 12.34
CA ASP A 180 -11.64 3.20 12.85
C ASP A 180 -10.46 3.32 11.86
N ASN A 181 -10.75 3.75 10.63
CA ASN A 181 -9.74 3.94 9.59
C ASN A 181 -8.64 4.88 10.08
N LYS A 182 -7.39 4.44 10.11
CA LYS A 182 -6.26 5.15 10.73
C LYS A 182 -5.98 6.50 10.10
N GLU A 183 -5.93 6.58 8.75
CA GLU A 183 -5.71 7.84 8.05
C GLU A 183 -6.85 8.81 8.31
N MET A 184 -8.10 8.36 8.18
CA MET A 184 -9.25 9.21 8.45
C MET A 184 -9.41 9.54 9.94
N GLY A 185 -9.02 8.64 10.83
CA GLY A 185 -8.92 8.85 12.27
C GLY A 185 -7.92 9.95 12.61
N PHE A 186 -6.76 9.95 11.97
CA PHE A 186 -5.77 11.01 12.11
C PHE A 186 -6.36 12.40 11.76
N TYR A 187 -7.10 12.52 10.65
CA TYR A 187 -7.77 13.76 10.30
C TYR A 187 -8.89 14.14 11.29
N ALA A 188 -9.60 13.15 11.84
CA ALA A 188 -10.59 13.39 12.88
C ALA A 188 -9.95 13.96 14.16
N GLU A 189 -8.83 13.43 14.61
CA GLU A 189 -8.06 13.93 15.76
C GLU A 189 -7.58 15.37 15.56
N GLN A 190 -7.28 15.77 14.33
CA GLN A 190 -6.92 17.15 13.96
C GLN A 190 -8.16 18.07 13.85
N GLY A 191 -9.36 17.56 14.09
CA GLY A 191 -10.61 18.34 14.06
C GLY A 191 -11.20 18.55 12.68
N PHE A 192 -10.69 17.88 11.65
CA PHE A 192 -11.13 18.06 10.26
C PHE A 192 -12.61 17.73 10.03
N PHE A 193 -13.16 16.82 10.84
CA PHE A 193 -14.57 16.38 10.74
C PHE A 193 -15.43 16.87 11.88
N ASP A 194 -14.95 17.81 12.71
CA ASP A 194 -15.69 18.37 13.84
C ASP A 194 -16.95 19.11 13.40
N THR A 195 -17.89 19.19 14.30
CA THR A 195 -19.06 20.07 14.17
C THR A 195 -18.99 21.20 15.21
N ALA A 196 -19.91 22.15 15.14
CA ALA A 196 -19.98 23.23 16.14
C ALA A 196 -20.24 22.71 17.58
N GLU A 197 -20.79 21.50 17.72
CA GLU A 197 -21.26 20.96 19.00
C GLU A 197 -20.45 19.74 19.48
N ASN A 198 -19.89 18.93 18.56
CA ASN A 198 -19.24 17.65 18.89
C ASN A 198 -17.97 17.46 18.04
N LYS A 199 -17.00 16.77 18.63
CA LYS A 199 -15.76 16.37 17.96
C LYS A 199 -15.91 15.01 17.31
N ALA A 200 -15.28 14.82 16.16
CA ALA A 200 -15.11 13.50 15.57
C ALA A 200 -13.92 12.81 16.24
N ILE A 201 -14.12 11.59 16.73
CA ILE A 201 -13.09 10.78 17.42
C ILE A 201 -12.72 9.50 16.69
N GLY A 202 -13.37 9.22 15.56
CA GLY A 202 -13.08 8.07 14.71
C GLY A 202 -13.88 8.11 13.41
N VAL A 203 -13.48 7.29 12.45
CA VAL A 203 -14.11 7.21 11.14
C VAL A 203 -14.28 5.77 10.72
N ASN A 204 -15.51 5.37 10.44
CA ASN A 204 -15.86 4.07 9.92
C ASN A 204 -16.14 4.17 8.42
N GLU A 205 -15.55 3.27 7.65
CA GLU A 205 -15.73 3.18 6.21
C GLU A 205 -16.22 1.80 5.78
N ASN A 206 -17.23 1.77 4.94
CA ASN A 206 -17.73 0.57 4.29
C ASN A 206 -17.55 0.70 2.78
N TRP A 207 -16.65 -0.09 2.23
CA TRP A 207 -16.29 -0.15 0.82
C TRP A 207 -17.03 -1.32 0.20
N ARG A 208 -18.08 -1.03 -0.55
CA ARG A 208 -18.99 -2.03 -1.12
C ARG A 208 -18.79 -2.17 -2.62
N ASP A 209 -19.08 -3.37 -3.11
CA ASP A 209 -19.09 -3.67 -4.55
C ASP A 209 -17.78 -3.31 -5.23
N ILE A 210 -16.65 -3.53 -4.54
CA ILE A 210 -15.31 -3.35 -5.14
C ILE A 210 -15.21 -4.29 -6.33
N THR A 211 -15.22 -3.75 -7.52
CA THR A 211 -15.17 -4.49 -8.78
C THR A 211 -14.06 -3.93 -9.65
N GLY A 212 -13.22 -4.78 -10.17
CA GLY A 212 -12.15 -4.30 -11.01
C GLY A 212 -11.53 -5.35 -11.92
N VAL A 213 -10.66 -4.86 -12.78
CA VAL A 213 -9.85 -5.64 -13.70
C VAL A 213 -8.44 -5.08 -13.73
N SER A 214 -7.44 -5.97 -13.69
CA SER A 214 -6.05 -5.63 -13.99
C SER A 214 -5.53 -6.51 -15.11
N TRP A 215 -4.71 -5.94 -15.97
CA TRP A 215 -4.04 -6.63 -17.06
C TRP A 215 -2.55 -6.34 -17.00
N ASN A 216 -1.76 -7.37 -16.74
CA ASN A 216 -0.31 -7.32 -16.77
C ASN A 216 0.19 -7.89 -18.12
N ILE A 217 1.10 -7.17 -18.76
CA ILE A 217 1.70 -7.52 -20.04
C ILE A 217 3.21 -7.41 -19.89
N SER A 218 3.92 -8.51 -20.09
CA SER A 218 5.38 -8.55 -19.96
C SER A 218 6.02 -9.00 -21.27
N GLY A 219 7.08 -8.32 -21.67
CA GLY A 219 7.95 -8.66 -22.80
C GLY A 219 9.42 -8.63 -22.36
N ASP A 220 10.34 -8.75 -23.33
CA ASP A 220 11.78 -8.88 -23.06
C ASP A 220 12.38 -7.68 -22.31
N PHE A 221 11.84 -6.48 -22.53
CA PHE A 221 12.39 -5.23 -22.00
C PHE A 221 11.36 -4.35 -21.30
N PHE A 222 10.15 -4.85 -21.08
CA PHE A 222 9.09 -4.10 -20.39
C PHE A 222 8.15 -4.99 -19.61
N ASP A 223 7.58 -4.41 -18.57
CA ASP A 223 6.43 -4.91 -17.83
C ASP A 223 5.44 -3.76 -17.63
N VAL A 224 4.16 -3.98 -17.97
CA VAL A 224 3.12 -2.95 -17.89
C VAL A 224 1.86 -3.53 -17.26
N ARG A 225 1.28 -2.80 -16.31
CA ARG A 225 -0.05 -3.04 -15.76
C ARG A 225 -1.01 -1.96 -16.20
N ILE A 226 -2.20 -2.38 -16.61
CA ILE A 226 -3.37 -1.52 -16.80
C ILE A 226 -4.43 -1.96 -15.79
N ALA A 227 -5.03 -1.03 -15.06
CA ALA A 227 -6.01 -1.34 -14.03
C ALA A 227 -7.25 -0.43 -14.12
N TYR A 228 -8.41 -1.00 -13.82
CA TYR A 228 -9.66 -0.31 -13.59
C TYR A 228 -10.33 -0.88 -12.35
N MET A 229 -10.89 0.00 -11.52
CA MET A 229 -11.69 -0.38 -10.36
C MET A 229 -12.83 0.60 -10.16
N GLU A 230 -13.97 0.10 -9.68
CA GLU A 230 -15.06 0.93 -9.15
C GLU A 230 -15.61 0.34 -7.87
N HIS A 231 -16.15 1.20 -7.01
CA HIS A 231 -16.75 0.80 -5.75
C HIS A 231 -17.73 1.86 -5.24
N GLN A 232 -18.48 1.48 -4.20
CA GLN A 232 -19.30 2.39 -3.40
C GLN A 232 -18.62 2.60 -2.05
N LEU A 233 -18.53 3.85 -1.58
CA LEU A 233 -17.98 4.21 -0.28
C LEU A 233 -19.06 4.84 0.59
N ASP A 234 -19.28 4.24 1.75
CA ASP A 234 -20.05 4.83 2.85
C ASP A 234 -19.06 5.17 3.98
N ARG A 235 -18.96 6.45 4.34
CA ARG A 235 -18.12 6.93 5.44
C ARG A 235 -19.01 7.54 6.52
N ASP A 236 -18.82 7.13 7.76
CA ASP A 236 -19.52 7.64 8.93
C ASP A 236 -18.52 8.08 10.00
N PHE A 237 -18.87 9.12 10.74
CA PHE A 237 -18.03 9.70 11.78
C PHE A 237 -18.55 9.31 13.16
N VAL A 238 -17.68 8.78 14.00
CA VAL A 238 -17.94 8.52 15.41
C VAL A 238 -17.68 9.82 16.16
N MET A 239 -18.70 10.32 16.86
CA MET A 239 -18.62 11.58 17.60
C MET A 239 -18.31 11.33 19.08
N ASP A 240 -17.74 12.32 19.78
CA ASP A 240 -17.35 12.26 21.20
C ASP A 240 -18.52 12.07 22.17
N ASN A 241 -19.75 12.22 21.72
CA ASN A 241 -20.98 11.91 22.46
C ASN A 241 -21.54 10.51 22.17
N ASP A 242 -20.73 9.61 21.63
CA ASP A 242 -21.10 8.24 21.21
C ASP A 242 -22.19 8.15 20.12
N THR A 243 -22.44 9.25 19.40
CA THR A 243 -23.36 9.23 18.26
C THR A 243 -22.63 9.00 16.95
N ILE A 244 -23.33 8.45 15.97
CA ILE A 244 -22.82 8.29 14.61
C ILE A 244 -23.38 9.42 13.73
N ARG A 245 -22.49 10.21 13.16
CA ARG A 245 -22.84 11.20 12.15
C ARG A 245 -22.65 10.60 10.76
N VAL A 246 -23.74 10.46 10.01
CA VAL A 246 -23.69 10.02 8.61
C VAL A 246 -22.84 11.01 7.80
N GLY A 247 -21.82 10.50 7.17
CA GLY A 247 -20.90 11.27 6.35
C GLY A 247 -21.09 11.03 4.86
N LEU A 248 -20.02 10.77 4.15
CA LEU A 248 -19.98 10.61 2.70
C LEU A 248 -20.70 9.35 2.24
N ARG A 249 -21.45 9.48 1.15
CA ARG A 249 -22.02 8.37 0.35
C ARG A 249 -21.70 8.66 -1.10
N THR A 250 -20.77 7.89 -1.67
CA THR A 250 -20.26 8.20 -3.02
C THR A 250 -19.88 6.94 -3.78
N SER A 251 -19.80 7.04 -5.09
CA SER A 251 -19.09 6.07 -5.90
C SER A 251 -17.77 6.64 -6.39
N GLN A 252 -16.78 5.79 -6.48
CA GLN A 252 -15.44 6.15 -6.97
C GLN A 252 -15.03 5.20 -8.09
N LYS A 253 -14.24 5.74 -9.03
CA LYS A 253 -13.60 4.97 -10.09
C LYS A 253 -12.12 5.27 -10.11
N PHE A 254 -11.34 4.24 -10.31
CA PHE A 254 -9.90 4.28 -10.48
C PHE A 254 -9.51 3.79 -11.87
N TYR A 255 -8.58 4.47 -12.49
CA TYR A 255 -7.92 4.10 -13.74
C TYR A 255 -6.42 4.21 -13.52
N GLY A 256 -5.68 3.17 -13.83
CA GLY A 256 -4.22 3.14 -13.65
C GLY A 256 -3.51 2.52 -14.84
N ILE A 257 -2.34 3.05 -15.14
CA ILE A 257 -1.34 2.43 -16.00
C ILE A 257 0.03 2.67 -15.38
N GLY A 258 0.81 1.62 -15.19
CA GLY A 258 2.16 1.70 -14.67
C GLY A 258 3.03 0.60 -15.21
N GLY A 259 4.34 0.74 -15.06
CA GLY A 259 5.26 -0.29 -15.55
C GLY A 259 6.72 0.07 -15.44
N SER A 260 7.54 -0.84 -15.96
CA SER A 260 8.98 -0.69 -16.14
C SER A 260 9.41 -0.86 -17.58
N LEU A 261 10.47 -0.14 -17.96
CA LEU A 261 11.17 -0.29 -19.24
C LEU A 261 12.66 -0.51 -18.93
N ASP A 262 13.18 -1.66 -19.31
CA ASP A 262 14.55 -2.09 -19.01
C ASP A 262 15.45 -1.96 -20.22
N PHE A 263 16.38 -0.98 -20.16
CA PHE A 263 17.37 -0.68 -21.20
C PHE A 263 18.78 -0.75 -20.62
N ASN A 264 19.18 -1.91 -20.09
CA ASN A 264 20.45 -2.11 -19.41
C ASN A 264 21.57 -1.16 -19.90
N PRO A 265 22.18 -0.32 -19.00
CA PRO A 265 22.09 -0.37 -17.52
C PRO A 265 20.96 0.50 -16.92
N PHE A 266 20.04 1.01 -17.69
CA PHE A 266 18.97 1.88 -17.21
C PHE A 266 17.63 1.16 -17.12
N THR A 267 16.89 1.43 -16.04
CA THR A 267 15.48 1.08 -15.92
C THR A 267 14.66 2.35 -15.71
N VAL A 268 13.60 2.52 -16.50
CA VAL A 268 12.61 3.58 -16.33
C VAL A 268 11.36 3.00 -15.71
N LEU A 269 10.93 3.56 -14.60
CA LEU A 269 9.68 3.20 -13.92
C LEU A 269 8.70 4.36 -14.09
N PHE A 270 7.46 4.04 -14.40
CA PHE A 270 6.43 5.06 -14.61
C PHE A 270 5.08 4.57 -14.10
N GLU A 271 4.26 5.49 -13.63
CA GLU A 271 2.87 5.22 -13.28
C GLU A 271 2.02 6.48 -13.46
N TYR A 272 0.82 6.32 -13.97
CA TYR A 272 -0.21 7.34 -14.03
C TYR A 272 -1.52 6.76 -13.53
N ASN A 273 -2.12 7.43 -12.54
CA ASN A 273 -3.40 7.03 -11.99
C ASN A 273 -4.37 8.20 -12.05
N TYR A 274 -5.64 7.89 -12.22
CA TYR A 274 -6.72 8.85 -12.24
C TYR A 274 -7.89 8.30 -11.43
N VAL A 275 -8.24 9.01 -10.37
CA VAL A 275 -9.38 8.70 -9.52
C VAL A 275 -10.48 9.73 -9.76
N ARG A 276 -11.71 9.26 -9.81
CA ARG A 276 -12.89 10.13 -9.90
C ARG A 276 -13.94 9.74 -8.88
N ARG A 277 -14.38 10.73 -8.10
CA ARG A 277 -15.49 10.61 -7.16
C ARG A 277 -16.74 11.24 -7.74
N TYR A 278 -17.89 10.57 -7.56
CA TYR A 278 -19.17 10.95 -8.14
C TYR A 278 -20.17 11.42 -7.06
N ASP A 279 -19.76 12.28 -6.16
CA ASP A 279 -20.65 12.94 -5.20
C ASP A 279 -20.99 14.38 -5.63
N THR A 280 -21.56 15.14 -4.71
CA THR A 280 -21.90 16.55 -4.93
C THR A 280 -20.67 17.42 -5.21
N ASN A 281 -19.48 16.99 -4.79
CA ASN A 281 -18.23 17.72 -4.97
C ASN A 281 -17.50 17.33 -6.27
N GLN A 282 -17.77 16.15 -6.85
CA GLN A 282 -17.16 15.63 -8.07
C GLN A 282 -15.64 15.84 -8.09
N GLU A 283 -14.94 15.10 -7.27
CA GLU A 283 -13.50 15.25 -7.15
C GLU A 283 -12.76 14.35 -8.15
N GLU A 284 -11.61 14.83 -8.62
CA GLU A 284 -10.72 14.15 -9.55
C GLU A 284 -9.28 14.22 -9.03
N TRP A 285 -8.56 13.09 -9.05
CA TRP A 285 -7.19 12.98 -8.58
C TRP A 285 -6.29 12.33 -9.65
N PRO A 286 -5.72 13.10 -10.57
CA PRO A 286 -4.62 12.64 -11.40
C PRO A 286 -3.33 12.55 -10.57
N THR A 287 -2.61 11.44 -10.69
CA THR A 287 -1.29 11.26 -10.10
C THR A 287 -0.32 10.70 -11.13
N PHE A 288 0.94 11.09 -11.04
CA PHE A 288 1.97 10.71 -11.99
C PHE A 288 3.28 10.40 -11.28
N LEU A 289 3.99 9.38 -11.76
CA LEU A 289 5.33 9.00 -11.31
C LEU A 289 6.22 8.73 -12.53
N LEU A 290 7.46 9.20 -12.46
CA LEU A 290 8.55 8.83 -13.35
C LEU A 290 9.82 8.64 -12.54
N SER A 291 10.49 7.51 -12.73
CA SER A 291 11.77 7.23 -12.08
C SER A 291 12.78 6.70 -13.08
N LEU A 292 14.02 7.09 -12.90
CA LEU A 292 15.18 6.55 -13.61
C LEU A 292 16.11 5.89 -12.60
N VAL A 293 16.44 4.63 -12.87
CA VAL A 293 17.37 3.81 -12.09
C VAL A 293 18.56 3.46 -12.99
N TYR A 294 19.78 3.58 -12.45
CA TYR A 294 21.00 3.16 -13.12
C TYR A 294 21.63 2.00 -12.37
N THR A 295 21.78 0.84 -13.00
CA THR A 295 22.38 -0.35 -12.40
C THR A 295 23.89 -0.38 -12.67
N TRP A 296 24.67 -0.34 -11.58
CA TRP A 296 26.12 -0.44 -11.60
C TRP A 296 26.60 -1.48 -10.59
N ASN A 297 26.86 -2.68 -11.04
CA ASN A 297 27.11 -3.85 -10.21
C ASN A 297 26.00 -4.01 -9.15
N GLU A 298 26.35 -3.99 -7.87
CA GLU A 298 25.44 -4.11 -6.73
C GLU A 298 24.78 -2.78 -6.33
N PHE A 299 25.10 -1.67 -7.02
CA PHE A 299 24.59 -0.34 -6.72
C PHE A 299 23.54 0.09 -7.73
N GLN A 300 22.47 0.70 -7.24
CA GLN A 300 21.38 1.24 -8.04
C GLN A 300 21.05 2.67 -7.56
N PRO A 301 21.82 3.69 -7.99
CA PRO A 301 21.39 5.07 -7.82
C PRO A 301 20.13 5.35 -8.65
N TYR A 302 19.25 6.18 -8.10
CA TYR A 302 17.98 6.52 -8.74
C TYR A 302 17.54 7.96 -8.46
N ILE A 303 16.64 8.43 -9.32
CA ILE A 303 15.86 9.65 -9.13
C ILE A 303 14.40 9.33 -9.39
N VAL A 304 13.51 9.92 -8.59
CA VAL A 304 12.06 9.82 -8.74
C VAL A 304 11.48 11.22 -8.79
N TYR A 305 10.55 11.42 -9.68
CA TYR A 305 9.64 12.57 -9.68
C TYR A 305 8.21 12.05 -9.62
N SER A 306 7.42 12.55 -8.68
CA SER A 306 5.99 12.28 -8.66
C SER A 306 5.19 13.55 -8.42
N LYS A 307 3.99 13.58 -8.97
CA LYS A 307 3.03 14.68 -8.83
C LYS A 307 1.65 14.12 -8.55
N ALA A 308 0.92 14.77 -7.65
CA ALA A 308 -0.47 14.50 -7.36
C ALA A 308 -1.25 15.82 -7.33
N ASP A 309 -2.36 15.85 -8.03
CA ASP A 309 -3.30 16.98 -8.04
C ASP A 309 -4.66 16.49 -7.58
N GLN A 310 -5.42 17.33 -6.89
CA GLN A 310 -6.82 17.12 -6.59
C GLN A 310 -7.65 18.31 -7.05
N TYR A 311 -8.64 18.04 -7.88
CA TYR A 311 -9.57 19.03 -8.38
C TYR A 311 -10.98 18.78 -7.85
N ARG A 312 -11.71 19.84 -7.48
CA ARG A 312 -13.12 19.80 -7.17
C ARG A 312 -13.98 20.35 -8.31
N VAL A 313 -15.30 20.15 -8.24
CA VAL A 313 -16.28 20.69 -9.20
C VAL A 313 -15.96 22.12 -9.58
N PHE A 314 -16.04 22.41 -10.87
CA PHE A 314 -15.70 23.68 -11.50
C PHE A 314 -14.20 23.95 -11.68
N GLY A 315 -13.35 22.90 -11.60
CA GLY A 315 -11.92 23.02 -11.88
C GLY A 315 -11.16 23.82 -10.83
N LYS A 316 -11.71 23.98 -9.62
CA LYS A 316 -11.00 24.57 -8.50
C LYS A 316 -9.97 23.56 -8.02
N GLU A 317 -8.71 23.91 -8.11
CA GLU A 317 -7.60 23.17 -7.55
C GLU A 317 -7.70 23.15 -6.03
N TYR A 318 -7.55 21.99 -5.44
CA TYR A 318 -7.71 21.77 -4.01
C TYR A 318 -6.39 21.36 -3.37
N GLU A 319 -5.71 20.38 -3.97
CA GLU A 319 -4.41 19.91 -3.58
C GLU A 319 -3.47 19.86 -4.78
N GLU A 320 -2.22 20.20 -4.57
CA GLU A 320 -1.13 20.02 -5.51
C GLU A 320 0.13 19.61 -4.74
N HIS A 321 0.67 18.43 -5.02
CA HIS A 321 1.87 17.92 -4.37
C HIS A 321 2.89 17.49 -5.40
N THR A 322 4.15 17.85 -5.18
CA THR A 322 5.28 17.31 -5.91
C THR A 322 6.26 16.66 -4.94
N LEU A 323 6.81 15.52 -5.32
CA LEU A 323 7.86 14.83 -4.58
C LEU A 323 9.01 14.54 -5.53
N ILE A 324 10.23 14.94 -5.15
CA ILE A 324 11.46 14.56 -5.82
C ILE A 324 12.29 13.76 -4.83
N SER A 325 12.61 12.51 -5.20
CA SER A 325 13.44 11.64 -4.37
C SER A 325 14.74 11.30 -5.07
N TYR A 326 15.84 11.33 -4.33
CA TYR A 326 17.16 10.89 -4.76
C TYR A 326 17.62 9.79 -3.83
N GLY A 327 18.13 8.70 -4.36
CA GLY A 327 18.57 7.62 -3.51
C GLY A 327 19.55 6.68 -4.17
N ILE A 328 20.01 5.76 -3.34
CA ILE A 328 20.87 4.67 -3.77
C ILE A 328 20.48 3.40 -3.01
N ARG A 329 20.36 2.32 -3.76
CA ARG A 329 20.23 0.96 -3.25
C ARG A 329 21.57 0.24 -3.43
N TYR A 330 21.95 -0.55 -2.42
CA TYR A 330 23.11 -1.42 -2.42
C TYR A 330 22.70 -2.85 -2.06
N ASP A 331 22.73 -3.75 -3.05
CA ASP A 331 22.42 -5.16 -2.88
C ASP A 331 23.65 -5.91 -2.32
N PHE A 332 23.79 -5.97 -0.97
CA PHE A 332 24.91 -6.64 -0.33
C PHE A 332 24.72 -8.15 -0.19
N ALA A 333 23.51 -8.65 -0.43
CA ALA A 333 23.17 -10.07 -0.47
C ALA A 333 21.99 -10.31 -1.45
N ASN A 334 21.81 -11.55 -1.89
CA ASN A 334 20.71 -11.92 -2.80
C ASN A 334 19.32 -11.72 -2.18
N SER A 335 19.24 -11.59 -0.86
CA SER A 335 17.99 -11.44 -0.11
C SER A 335 17.99 -10.23 0.81
N ALA A 336 18.95 -9.31 0.66
CA ALA A 336 18.99 -8.09 1.49
C ALA A 336 19.66 -6.92 0.76
N SER A 337 19.12 -5.74 0.96
CA SER A 337 19.63 -4.48 0.42
C SER A 337 19.68 -3.38 1.48
N LEU A 338 20.66 -2.50 1.35
CA LEU A 338 20.74 -1.24 2.09
C LEU A 338 20.28 -0.11 1.17
N LYS A 339 19.49 0.81 1.68
CA LYS A 339 19.02 1.99 0.94
C LYS A 339 19.25 3.26 1.72
N VAL A 340 19.50 4.33 1.00
CA VAL A 340 19.52 5.71 1.51
C VAL A 340 18.72 6.56 0.54
N GLN A 341 17.81 7.38 1.05
CA GLN A 341 16.95 8.24 0.24
C GLN A 341 16.80 9.61 0.88
N PHE A 342 16.88 10.64 0.04
CA PHE A 342 16.47 11.99 0.35
C PHE A 342 15.20 12.32 -0.42
N ASP A 343 14.21 12.84 0.28
CA ASP A 343 12.91 13.26 -0.25
C ASP A 343 12.74 14.76 -0.08
N ASN A 344 12.41 15.45 -1.17
CA ASN A 344 11.93 16.84 -1.15
C ASN A 344 10.43 16.81 -1.52
N PHE A 345 9.59 16.93 -0.52
CA PHE A 345 8.13 16.99 -0.67
C PHE A 345 7.69 18.45 -0.64
N ASN A 346 6.98 18.89 -1.66
CA ASN A 346 6.45 20.24 -1.76
C ASN A 346 4.92 20.19 -1.85
N ASP A 347 4.28 20.71 -0.81
CA ASP A 347 2.85 20.89 -0.72
C ASP A 347 2.50 22.29 -1.23
N GLN A 348 1.70 22.38 -2.29
CA GLN A 348 1.23 23.59 -2.93
C GLN A 348 -0.29 23.73 -2.85
N GLY A 349 -0.96 22.97 -1.98
CA GLY A 349 -2.40 23.02 -1.77
C GLY A 349 -2.89 24.42 -1.43
N HIS A 350 -4.11 24.76 -1.90
CA HIS A 350 -4.66 26.11 -1.79
C HIS A 350 -5.82 26.22 -0.81
N GLU A 351 -6.34 25.12 -0.30
CA GLU A 351 -7.51 25.08 0.59
C GLU A 351 -7.18 24.20 1.80
N PRO A 352 -7.74 24.46 2.99
CA PRO A 352 -7.61 23.58 4.13
C PRO A 352 -8.07 22.16 3.78
N SER A 353 -7.16 21.21 3.89
CA SER A 353 -7.36 19.82 3.54
C SER A 353 -6.65 18.89 4.52
N GLY A 354 -6.81 17.59 4.33
CA GLY A 354 -6.06 16.61 5.09
C GLY A 354 -4.55 16.71 4.90
N TRP A 355 -4.08 17.22 3.76
CA TRP A 355 -2.67 17.36 3.45
C TRP A 355 -1.98 18.49 4.21
N ASP A 356 -2.70 19.53 4.63
CA ASP A 356 -2.16 20.60 5.48
C ASP A 356 -1.54 20.08 6.79
N PHE A 357 -1.92 18.87 7.22
CA PHE A 357 -1.34 18.22 8.39
C PHE A 357 -0.02 17.50 8.10
N HIS A 358 0.36 17.39 6.84
CA HIS A 358 1.59 16.77 6.39
C HIS A 358 2.64 17.82 5.99
N GLY A 359 2.23 18.87 5.24
CA GLY A 359 3.07 20.03 4.86
C GLY A 359 4.22 19.68 3.92
N SER A 360 4.98 20.73 3.53
CA SER A 360 6.24 20.59 2.79
C SER A 360 7.36 20.15 3.71
N SER A 361 8.30 19.33 3.20
CA SER A 361 9.43 18.84 4.00
C SER A 361 10.59 18.32 3.17
N ASP A 362 11.78 18.43 3.75
CA ASP A 362 13.00 17.74 3.33
C ASP A 362 13.27 16.58 4.30
N THR A 363 13.38 15.36 3.79
CA THR A 363 13.48 14.16 4.63
C THR A 363 14.68 13.32 4.20
N LEU A 364 15.42 12.80 5.18
CA LEU A 364 16.45 11.80 4.97
C LEU A 364 16.06 10.50 5.64
N SER A 365 16.09 9.41 4.88
CA SER A 365 15.84 8.06 5.39
C SER A 365 16.92 7.08 4.94
N PHE A 366 17.18 6.07 5.77
CA PHE A 366 18.07 4.95 5.48
C PHE A 366 17.53 3.68 6.10
N GLY A 367 17.75 2.54 5.44
CA GLY A 367 17.21 1.29 5.93
C GLY A 367 17.78 0.07 5.24
N ILE A 368 17.43 -1.07 5.81
CA ILE A 368 17.73 -2.41 5.28
C ILE A 368 16.42 -3.10 4.99
N ASP A 369 16.27 -3.57 3.75
CA ASP A 369 15.20 -4.46 3.34
C ASP A 369 15.73 -5.87 3.18
N PHE A 370 14.92 -6.87 3.56
CA PHE A 370 15.28 -8.27 3.46
C PHE A 370 14.08 -9.18 3.18
N VAL A 371 14.37 -10.34 2.56
CA VAL A 371 13.41 -11.42 2.32
C VAL A 371 14.02 -12.75 2.74
N PHE A 372 13.22 -13.74 3.17
CA PHE A 372 13.68 -15.05 3.62
C PHE A 372 12.66 -16.16 3.40
#